data_c0d894107177ee422639814858091246
#
_entry.id   c0d894107177ee422639814858091246
#
_cell.length_a   1.000
_cell.length_b   1.000
_cell.length_c   1.000
_cell.angle_alpha   90.00
_cell.angle_beta   90.00
_cell.angle_gamma   90.00
#
_symmetry.space_group_name_H-M   'P 1'
#
loop_
_entity.id
_entity.type
_entity.pdbx_description
1 polymer ?
#
loop_
_entity_poly.entity_id
_entity_poly.type
_entity_poly.pdbx_seq_one_letter_code
_entity_poly.pdbx_strand_id
1 'polypeptide(L)'
;MKIKLAHLIMLLGLAMLPLSCRFSGFTTMGNPGPKLSKATVFAPDFLKALYKTELTLYGRTITGIIVIKKVANGYQMAMVSEVGLKYFEFFFPEGSPFNAQAKYVMAVLDREPLKEALINCFGLLFREANYNSQTRLKINESETKVLLIDREKGSRFSYYYHPISGEVGQLIQNRFFGTRTSIKLSNYKNDAPGSILVYRGKISMNLQRL
;
A
#
# COMPACT_ATOMS: atom_id res chain seq x y z
N MET A 1 -31.74 49.04 -2.32
CA MET A 1 -30.37 49.03 -2.86
C MET A 1 -29.41 48.02 -2.16
N LYS A 2 -29.67 47.54 -0.95
CA LYS A 2 -28.82 46.60 -0.20
C LYS A 2 -28.83 45.14 -0.71
N ILE A 3 -29.94 44.70 -1.33
CA ILE A 3 -30.09 43.30 -1.84
C ILE A 3 -29.20 43.02 -3.07
N LYS A 4 -28.94 44.02 -3.93
CA LYS A 4 -28.08 43.84 -5.13
C LYS A 4 -26.62 43.64 -4.79
N LEU A 5 -26.12 44.20 -3.70
CA LEU A 5 -24.74 44.05 -3.28
C LEU A 5 -24.47 42.64 -2.72
N ALA A 6 -25.40 42.05 -1.98
CA ALA A 6 -25.25 40.70 -1.45
C ALA A 6 -25.24 39.62 -2.56
N HIS A 7 -26.04 39.81 -3.59
CA HIS A 7 -26.03 38.91 -4.77
C HIS A 7 -24.75 39.03 -5.59
N LEU A 8 -24.18 40.23 -5.69
CA LEU A 8 -22.90 40.46 -6.37
C LEU A 8 -21.75 39.79 -5.64
N ILE A 9 -21.72 39.87 -4.31
CA ILE A 9 -20.69 39.23 -3.46
C ILE A 9 -20.82 37.69 -3.53
N MET A 10 -22.05 37.16 -3.54
CA MET A 10 -22.30 35.73 -3.67
C MET A 10 -21.89 35.19 -5.06
N LEU A 11 -22.12 35.94 -6.13
CA LEU A 11 -21.68 35.58 -7.48
C LEU A 11 -20.16 35.64 -7.63
N LEU A 12 -19.49 36.64 -7.02
CA LEU A 12 -18.02 36.75 -7.03
C LEU A 12 -17.35 35.63 -6.23
N GLY A 13 -17.95 35.18 -5.12
CA GLY A 13 -17.49 34.04 -4.32
C GLY A 13 -17.60 32.71 -5.08
N LEU A 14 -18.61 32.54 -5.90
CA LEU A 14 -18.81 31.32 -6.71
C LEU A 14 -17.84 31.22 -7.89
N ALA A 15 -17.36 32.35 -8.42
CA ALA A 15 -16.40 32.37 -9.53
C ALA A 15 -14.97 32.00 -9.13
N MET A 16 -14.63 32.01 -7.83
CA MET A 16 -13.29 31.65 -7.32
C MET A 16 -13.11 30.16 -7.03
N LEU A 17 -14.15 29.33 -7.15
CA LEU A 17 -14.09 27.89 -6.86
C LEU A 17 -13.36 26.99 -7.87
N PRO A 18 -13.11 27.36 -9.15
CA PRO A 18 -12.42 26.45 -10.06
C PRO A 18 -10.88 26.56 -10.07
N LEU A 19 -10.26 27.44 -9.25
CA LEU A 19 -8.80 27.67 -9.35
C LEU A 19 -7.93 26.79 -8.44
N SER A 20 -8.51 25.89 -7.66
CA SER A 20 -7.74 25.09 -6.73
C SER A 20 -7.85 23.59 -6.99
N CYS A 21 -7.24 23.06 -8.05
CA CYS A 21 -6.84 21.64 -8.11
C CYS A 21 -6.07 21.31 -9.38
N ARG A 22 -5.00 22.05 -9.65
CA ARG A 22 -3.92 21.51 -10.50
C ARG A 22 -2.76 21.10 -9.58
N PHE A 23 -3.01 20.05 -8.79
CA PHE A 23 -1.96 19.37 -8.07
C PHE A 23 -1.68 18.07 -8.83
N SER A 24 -0.63 18.07 -9.64
CA SER A 24 0.28 16.94 -9.81
C SER A 24 1.15 17.16 -11.03
N GLY A 25 2.45 17.24 -10.85
CA GLY A 25 3.42 17.07 -11.91
C GLY A 25 3.40 15.63 -12.50
N PHE A 26 2.19 15.09 -12.72
CA PHE A 26 1.94 13.80 -13.35
C PHE A 26 1.01 13.98 -14.54
N THR A 27 1.47 13.60 -15.71
CA THR A 27 0.68 13.55 -16.95
C THR A 27 0.13 12.14 -17.18
N THR A 28 -1.04 12.05 -17.82
CA THR A 28 -1.62 10.74 -18.18
C THR A 28 -0.83 10.13 -19.32
N MET A 29 -0.39 8.89 -19.16
CA MET A 29 0.20 8.10 -20.23
C MET A 29 -0.89 7.40 -21.06
N GLY A 30 -0.64 7.30 -22.37
CA GLY A 30 -1.40 6.43 -23.25
C GLY A 30 -1.11 4.95 -22.98
N ASN A 31 -0.91 4.15 -24.02
CA ASN A 31 -0.67 2.72 -23.90
C ASN A 31 0.72 2.44 -23.29
N PRO A 32 0.83 1.90 -22.04
CA PRO A 32 2.12 1.59 -21.44
C PRO A 32 2.71 0.34 -22.09
N GLY A 33 4.02 0.32 -22.27
CA GLY A 33 4.74 -0.91 -22.63
C GLY A 33 4.60 -1.99 -21.53
N PRO A 34 4.91 -3.25 -21.82
CA PRO A 34 4.66 -4.39 -20.93
C PRO A 34 5.32 -4.27 -19.54
N LYS A 35 6.44 -3.59 -19.42
CA LYS A 35 7.10 -3.35 -18.12
C LYS A 35 6.34 -2.36 -17.22
N LEU A 36 5.53 -1.48 -17.80
CA LEU A 36 4.76 -0.49 -17.07
C LEU A 36 3.34 -0.94 -16.76
N SER A 37 2.94 -2.10 -17.27
CA SER A 37 1.57 -2.62 -17.15
C SER A 37 1.31 -3.39 -15.85
N LYS A 38 2.36 -3.72 -15.09
CA LYS A 38 2.25 -4.50 -13.84
C LYS A 38 3.08 -3.86 -12.73
N ALA A 39 2.51 -3.73 -11.54
CA ALA A 39 3.23 -3.30 -10.35
C ALA A 39 3.11 -4.37 -9.25
N THR A 40 4.24 -4.91 -8.81
CA THR A 40 4.36 -5.90 -7.73
C THR A 40 5.47 -5.48 -6.78
N VAL A 41 5.32 -5.81 -5.50
CA VAL A 41 6.36 -5.54 -4.48
C VAL A 41 7.47 -6.57 -4.53
N PHE A 42 7.10 -7.83 -4.74
CA PHE A 42 8.04 -8.96 -4.80
C PHE A 42 8.20 -9.40 -6.25
N ALA A 43 9.43 -9.75 -6.61
CA ALA A 43 9.72 -10.27 -7.95
C ALA A 43 9.03 -11.63 -8.18
N PRO A 44 8.81 -12.04 -9.44
CA PRO A 44 8.17 -13.32 -9.75
C PRO A 44 8.90 -14.54 -9.20
N ASP A 45 10.23 -14.47 -9.10
CA ASP A 45 11.13 -15.50 -8.58
C ASP A 45 11.40 -15.40 -7.07
N PHE A 46 10.72 -14.47 -6.38
CA PHE A 46 10.78 -14.36 -4.92
C PHE A 46 10.39 -15.67 -4.24
N LEU A 47 11.23 -16.14 -3.33
CA LEU A 47 10.97 -17.37 -2.55
C LEU A 47 10.74 -17.07 -1.07
N LYS A 48 11.65 -16.33 -0.44
CA LYS A 48 11.61 -16.06 1.00
C LYS A 48 12.41 -14.83 1.37
N ALA A 49 11.91 -14.07 2.34
CA ALA A 49 12.68 -13.04 3.03
C ALA A 49 12.40 -13.03 4.53
N LEU A 50 13.39 -12.61 5.31
CA LEU A 50 13.32 -12.40 6.73
C LEU A 50 13.53 -10.92 7.01
N TYR A 51 12.70 -10.36 7.90
CA TYR A 51 12.78 -8.96 8.28
C TYR A 51 12.83 -8.83 9.80
N LYS A 52 13.86 -8.16 10.31
CA LYS A 52 13.80 -7.62 11.67
C LYS A 52 12.68 -6.58 11.71
N THR A 53 11.78 -6.69 12.67
CA THR A 53 10.53 -5.96 12.65
C THR A 53 10.25 -5.29 13.99
N GLU A 54 9.85 -4.03 13.92
CA GLU A 54 9.23 -3.28 15.00
C GLU A 54 7.77 -3.00 14.60
N LEU A 55 6.83 -3.56 15.36
CA LEU A 55 5.40 -3.38 15.16
C LEU A 55 4.83 -2.58 16.32
N THR A 56 4.39 -1.36 16.05
CA THR A 56 3.71 -0.52 17.03
C THR A 56 2.20 -0.58 16.82
N LEU A 57 1.49 -0.95 17.88
CA LEU A 57 0.04 -1.11 17.93
C LEU A 57 -0.51 -0.25 19.05
N TYR A 58 -1.24 0.81 18.72
CA TYR A 58 -1.86 1.71 19.72
C TYR A 58 -0.88 2.22 20.80
N GLY A 59 0.36 2.53 20.40
CA GLY A 59 1.42 3.05 21.28
C GLY A 59 2.24 1.98 22.00
N ARG A 60 1.96 0.68 21.82
CA ARG A 60 2.78 -0.43 22.33
C ARG A 60 3.60 -1.03 21.20
N THR A 61 4.89 -1.18 21.39
CA THR A 61 5.79 -1.75 20.38
C THR A 61 6.15 -3.18 20.76
N ILE A 62 6.06 -4.07 19.80
CA ILE A 62 6.58 -5.43 19.87
C ILE A 62 7.65 -5.59 18.78
N THR A 63 8.71 -6.29 19.11
CA THR A 63 9.83 -6.58 18.22
C THR A 63 9.89 -8.06 17.89
N GLY A 64 10.50 -8.38 16.75
CA GLY A 64 10.66 -9.77 16.34
C GLY A 64 11.12 -9.88 14.90
N ILE A 65 10.94 -11.05 14.34
CA ILE A 65 11.29 -11.39 12.96
C ILE A 65 10.01 -11.72 12.20
N ILE A 66 9.76 -11.03 11.11
CA ILE A 66 8.76 -11.44 10.12
C ILE A 66 9.44 -12.29 9.06
N VAL A 67 8.86 -13.46 8.83
CA VAL A 67 9.22 -14.36 7.73
C VAL A 67 8.12 -14.27 6.69
N ILE A 68 8.47 -13.93 5.46
CA ILE A 68 7.58 -13.95 4.29
C ILE A 68 8.10 -15.05 3.36
N LYS A 69 7.21 -15.95 2.95
CA LYS A 69 7.53 -17.06 2.06
C LYS A 69 6.47 -17.16 0.97
N LYS A 70 6.90 -17.26 -0.30
CA LYS A 70 6.03 -17.62 -1.42
C LYS A 70 5.74 -19.12 -1.36
N VAL A 71 4.48 -19.49 -1.53
CA VAL A 71 4.01 -20.87 -1.60
C VAL A 71 3.17 -21.04 -2.86
N ALA A 72 2.77 -22.27 -3.21
CA ALA A 72 2.13 -22.57 -4.48
C ALA A 72 0.94 -21.65 -4.84
N ASN A 73 0.10 -21.26 -3.85
CA ASN A 73 -1.14 -20.52 -4.09
C ASN A 73 -1.16 -19.16 -3.38
N GLY A 74 0.01 -18.55 -3.10
CA GLY A 74 0.06 -17.24 -2.45
C GLY A 74 1.29 -17.03 -1.57
N TYR A 75 1.11 -16.32 -0.46
CA TYR A 75 2.17 -15.98 0.46
C TYR A 75 1.82 -16.41 1.88
N GLN A 76 2.76 -17.04 2.57
CA GLN A 76 2.70 -17.31 3.99
C GLN A 76 3.57 -16.30 4.73
N MET A 77 3.05 -15.75 5.81
CA MET A 77 3.76 -14.77 6.62
C MET A 77 3.56 -15.07 8.09
N ALA A 78 4.65 -15.08 8.84
CA ALA A 78 4.63 -15.27 10.29
C ALA A 78 5.52 -14.24 10.98
N MET A 79 5.09 -13.76 12.14
CA MET A 79 5.93 -12.98 13.05
C MET A 79 6.24 -13.80 14.30
N VAL A 80 7.51 -13.87 14.63
CA VAL A 80 8.02 -14.53 15.82
C VAL A 80 8.89 -13.57 16.65
N SER A 81 8.88 -13.70 17.97
CA SER A 81 9.79 -12.97 18.83
C SER A 81 11.23 -13.49 18.69
N GLU A 82 12.19 -12.77 19.23
CA GLU A 82 13.59 -13.21 19.26
C GLU A 82 13.80 -14.51 20.08
N VAL A 83 12.89 -14.81 21.03
CA VAL A 83 12.89 -16.05 21.81
C VAL A 83 12.02 -17.15 21.21
N GLY A 84 11.54 -16.98 19.98
CA GLY A 84 10.79 -18.00 19.23
C GLY A 84 9.29 -18.06 19.50
N LEU A 85 8.72 -17.14 20.30
CA LEU A 85 7.26 -17.09 20.48
C LEU A 85 6.59 -16.58 19.20
N LYS A 86 5.63 -17.33 18.68
CA LYS A 86 4.85 -16.91 17.52
C LYS A 86 3.79 -15.89 17.93
N TYR A 87 3.81 -14.70 17.31
CA TYR A 87 2.79 -13.68 17.49
C TYR A 87 1.59 -13.90 16.58
N PHE A 88 1.83 -14.15 15.31
CA PHE A 88 0.79 -14.47 14.32
C PHE A 88 1.37 -15.21 13.11
N GLU A 89 0.45 -15.86 12.40
CA GLU A 89 0.72 -16.48 11.10
C GLU A 89 -0.51 -16.31 10.21
N PHE A 90 -0.29 -15.74 9.02
CA PHE A 90 -1.31 -15.51 8.01
C PHE A 90 -0.92 -16.20 6.70
N PHE A 91 -1.94 -16.67 5.99
CA PHE A 91 -1.82 -17.08 4.59
C PHE A 91 -2.60 -16.08 3.72
N PHE A 92 -1.95 -15.54 2.71
CA PHE A 92 -2.49 -14.58 1.75
C PHE A 92 -2.66 -15.25 0.40
N PRO A 93 -3.90 -15.55 -0.05
CA PRO A 93 -4.14 -16.19 -1.33
C PRO A 93 -3.70 -15.28 -2.50
N GLU A 94 -3.12 -15.88 -3.53
CA GLU A 94 -2.83 -15.19 -4.78
C GLU A 94 -4.13 -14.68 -5.42
N GLY A 95 -4.10 -13.47 -6.01
CA GLY A 95 -5.28 -12.83 -6.59
C GLY A 95 -6.32 -12.29 -5.60
N SER A 96 -6.27 -12.69 -4.32
CA SER A 96 -7.21 -12.22 -3.28
C SER A 96 -6.53 -11.99 -1.92
N PRO A 97 -5.48 -11.18 -1.84
CA PRO A 97 -4.66 -11.08 -0.64
C PRO A 97 -5.39 -10.45 0.56
N PHE A 98 -6.51 -9.76 0.35
CA PHE A 98 -7.33 -9.24 1.45
C PHE A 98 -8.26 -10.30 2.08
N ASN A 99 -8.40 -11.48 1.46
CA ASN A 99 -9.12 -12.64 2.01
C ASN A 99 -8.14 -13.58 2.75
N ALA A 100 -7.19 -13.00 3.48
CA ALA A 100 -6.18 -13.76 4.19
C ALA A 100 -6.80 -14.66 5.27
N GLN A 101 -6.17 -15.82 5.48
CA GLN A 101 -6.53 -16.77 6.52
C GLN A 101 -5.56 -16.62 7.69
N ALA A 102 -6.10 -16.35 8.88
CA ALA A 102 -5.32 -16.42 10.11
C ALA A 102 -5.12 -17.91 10.47
N LYS A 103 -3.88 -18.40 10.33
CA LYS A 103 -3.50 -19.76 10.76
C LYS A 103 -3.22 -19.82 12.25
N TYR A 104 -2.69 -18.72 12.78
CA TYR A 104 -2.44 -18.54 14.20
C TYR A 104 -2.44 -17.06 14.55
N VAL A 105 -3.01 -16.69 15.69
CA VAL A 105 -2.86 -15.37 16.30
C VAL A 105 -2.77 -15.55 17.81
N MET A 106 -1.74 -14.96 18.44
CA MET A 106 -1.60 -14.99 19.89
C MET A 106 -2.79 -14.29 20.56
N ALA A 107 -3.31 -14.81 21.65
CA ALA A 107 -4.54 -14.35 22.31
C ALA A 107 -4.59 -12.83 22.57
N VAL A 108 -3.46 -12.22 22.94
CA VAL A 108 -3.37 -10.76 23.17
C VAL A 108 -3.59 -9.93 21.89
N LEU A 109 -3.32 -10.50 20.72
CA LEU A 109 -3.49 -9.90 19.40
C LEU A 109 -4.78 -10.37 18.70
N ASP A 110 -5.46 -11.38 19.22
CA ASP A 110 -6.65 -12.00 18.63
C ASP A 110 -7.90 -11.15 18.90
N ARG A 111 -7.88 -9.95 18.34
CA ARG A 111 -9.01 -9.00 18.32
C ARG A 111 -9.35 -8.70 16.87
N GLU A 112 -10.61 -8.88 16.50
CA GLU A 112 -11.06 -8.77 15.11
C GLU A 112 -10.60 -7.47 14.41
N PRO A 113 -10.76 -6.26 15.00
CA PRO A 113 -10.31 -5.03 14.36
C PRO A 113 -8.78 -4.99 14.12
N LEU A 114 -8.00 -5.65 15.00
CA LEU A 114 -6.55 -5.72 14.86
C LEU A 114 -6.13 -6.71 13.77
N LYS A 115 -6.75 -7.89 13.74
CA LYS A 115 -6.53 -8.89 12.67
C LYS A 115 -6.83 -8.31 11.30
N GLU A 116 -8.00 -7.68 11.14
CA GLU A 116 -8.37 -7.00 9.89
C GLU A 116 -7.37 -5.91 9.49
N ALA A 117 -6.90 -5.12 10.46
CA ALA A 117 -5.94 -4.07 10.20
C ALA A 117 -4.60 -4.64 9.72
N LEU A 118 -4.09 -5.70 10.35
CA LEU A 118 -2.87 -6.41 9.93
C LEU A 118 -3.04 -7.04 8.54
N ILE A 119 -4.16 -7.74 8.30
CA ILE A 119 -4.48 -8.33 7.00
C ILE A 119 -4.53 -7.26 5.92
N ASN A 120 -5.15 -6.10 6.18
CA ASN A 120 -5.19 -5.01 5.21
C ASN A 120 -3.79 -4.40 4.94
N CYS A 121 -2.94 -4.27 5.97
CA CYS A 121 -1.57 -3.78 5.80
C CYS A 121 -0.74 -4.73 4.94
N PHE A 122 -0.73 -6.01 5.28
CA PHE A 122 0.08 -7.00 4.58
C PHE A 122 -0.54 -7.44 3.24
N GLY A 123 -1.86 -7.52 3.15
CA GLY A 123 -2.55 -7.80 1.89
C GLY A 123 -2.22 -6.78 0.80
N LEU A 124 -1.99 -5.52 1.18
CA LEU A 124 -1.54 -4.49 0.26
C LEU A 124 -0.13 -4.77 -0.30
N LEU A 125 0.77 -5.39 0.47
CA LEU A 125 2.10 -5.81 0.00
C LEU A 125 2.04 -6.91 -1.05
N PHE A 126 1.07 -7.82 -0.92
CA PHE A 126 0.92 -8.98 -1.82
C PHE A 126 -0.05 -8.73 -2.98
N ARG A 127 -0.69 -7.54 -2.99
CA ARG A 127 -1.58 -7.17 -4.06
C ARG A 127 -0.80 -6.79 -5.31
N GLU A 128 -1.09 -7.48 -6.39
CA GLU A 128 -0.63 -7.10 -7.72
C GLU A 128 -1.58 -6.08 -8.34
N ALA A 129 -1.03 -5.11 -9.04
CA ALA A 129 -1.81 -4.22 -9.88
C ALA A 129 -1.41 -4.41 -11.33
N ASN A 130 -2.41 -4.66 -12.18
CA ASN A 130 -2.24 -4.78 -13.61
C ASN A 130 -2.92 -3.59 -14.30
N TYR A 131 -2.28 -3.06 -15.34
CA TYR A 131 -2.91 -2.06 -16.17
C TYR A 131 -4.06 -2.68 -16.97
N ASN A 132 -5.23 -2.11 -16.86
CA ASN A 132 -6.45 -2.51 -17.58
C ASN A 132 -7.31 -1.28 -17.87
N SER A 133 -8.49 -1.47 -18.43
CA SER A 133 -9.43 -0.37 -18.78
C SER A 133 -9.93 0.45 -17.56
N GLN A 134 -9.81 -0.07 -16.35
CA GLN A 134 -10.23 0.60 -15.11
C GLN A 134 -9.08 1.31 -14.39
N THR A 135 -7.84 1.08 -14.82
CA THR A 135 -6.66 1.70 -14.24
C THR A 135 -6.28 2.99 -14.94
N ARG A 136 -5.60 3.88 -14.24
CA ARG A 136 -5.00 5.10 -14.79
C ARG A 136 -3.51 5.06 -14.56
N LEU A 137 -2.75 5.24 -15.64
CA LEU A 137 -1.30 5.34 -15.58
C LEU A 137 -0.90 6.81 -15.82
N LYS A 138 -0.02 7.31 -14.96
CA LYS A 138 0.54 8.66 -15.05
C LYS A 138 2.05 8.61 -14.88
N ILE A 139 2.76 9.48 -15.57
CA ILE A 139 4.20 9.67 -15.38
C ILE A 139 4.47 11.10 -14.89
N ASN A 140 5.48 11.27 -14.05
CA ASN A 140 5.92 12.59 -13.62
C ASN A 140 6.73 13.29 -14.73
N GLU A 141 6.84 14.62 -14.67
CA GLU A 141 7.51 15.45 -15.68
C GLU A 141 8.97 15.05 -15.94
N SER A 142 9.66 14.55 -14.92
CA SER A 142 11.05 14.07 -15.03
C SER A 142 11.15 12.60 -15.49
N GLU A 143 10.03 11.95 -15.79
CA GLU A 143 9.95 10.53 -16.20
C GLU A 143 10.63 9.52 -15.24
N THR A 144 10.84 9.92 -13.99
CA THR A 144 11.50 9.09 -12.98
C THR A 144 10.54 8.28 -12.13
N LYS A 145 9.23 8.61 -12.16
CA LYS A 145 8.20 7.91 -11.35
C LYS A 145 6.95 7.70 -12.17
N VAL A 146 6.42 6.49 -12.07
CA VAL A 146 5.13 6.13 -12.62
C VAL A 146 4.14 5.94 -11.48
N LEU A 147 2.92 6.44 -11.67
CA LEU A 147 1.80 6.27 -10.77
C LEU A 147 0.71 5.46 -11.47
N LEU A 148 0.53 4.22 -11.04
CA LEU A 148 -0.61 3.39 -11.43
C LEU A 148 -1.70 3.55 -10.39
N ILE A 149 -2.90 3.94 -10.84
CA ILE A 149 -4.08 4.08 -9.99
C ILE A 149 -5.09 3.02 -10.41
N ASP A 150 -5.43 2.18 -9.46
CA ASP A 150 -6.44 1.15 -9.60
C ASP A 150 -7.59 1.37 -8.61
N ARG A 151 -8.78 0.92 -8.96
CA ARG A 151 -9.99 1.07 -8.13
C ARG A 151 -10.71 -0.26 -8.04
N GLU A 152 -10.96 -0.68 -6.82
CA GLU A 152 -11.66 -1.92 -6.53
C GLU A 152 -12.54 -1.77 -5.27
N LYS A 153 -13.82 -2.16 -5.36
CA LYS A 153 -14.75 -2.26 -4.20
C LYS A 153 -14.71 -1.05 -3.25
N GLY A 154 -14.79 0.18 -3.77
CA GLY A 154 -14.76 1.40 -2.95
C GLY A 154 -13.39 1.79 -2.40
N SER A 155 -12.34 1.11 -2.81
CA SER A 155 -10.95 1.44 -2.50
C SER A 155 -10.23 1.99 -3.73
N ARG A 156 -9.35 2.96 -3.51
CA ARG A 156 -8.40 3.43 -4.50
C ARG A 156 -7.00 3.03 -4.09
N PHE A 157 -6.32 2.31 -4.95
CA PHE A 157 -4.93 1.88 -4.80
C PHE A 157 -4.05 2.74 -5.69
N SER A 158 -2.92 3.20 -5.17
CA SER A 158 -1.95 4.02 -5.89
C SER A 158 -0.57 3.40 -5.70
N TYR A 159 0.08 3.05 -6.80
CA TYR A 159 1.40 2.44 -6.85
C TYR A 159 2.36 3.43 -7.49
N TYR A 160 3.36 3.87 -6.74
CA TYR A 160 4.44 4.71 -7.25
C TYR A 160 5.66 3.82 -7.45
N TYR A 161 6.11 3.68 -8.67
CA TYR A 161 7.24 2.82 -9.01
C TYR A 161 8.16 3.47 -10.04
N HIS A 162 9.38 2.95 -10.11
CA HIS A 162 10.40 3.44 -11.03
C HIS A 162 10.19 2.82 -12.42
N PRO A 163 10.12 3.63 -13.50
CA PRO A 163 9.76 3.13 -14.84
C PRO A 163 10.78 2.15 -15.44
N ILE A 164 12.05 2.26 -15.07
CA ILE A 164 13.12 1.42 -15.62
C ILE A 164 13.27 0.12 -14.83
N SER A 165 13.40 0.20 -13.49
CA SER A 165 13.59 -0.98 -12.65
C SER A 165 12.27 -1.72 -12.35
N GLY A 166 11.14 -1.04 -12.42
CA GLY A 166 9.83 -1.58 -12.00
C GLY A 166 9.64 -1.63 -10.47
N GLU A 167 10.65 -1.23 -9.70
CA GLU A 167 10.61 -1.24 -8.24
C GLU A 167 9.55 -0.30 -7.70
N VAL A 168 8.70 -0.82 -6.83
CA VAL A 168 7.65 -0.03 -6.17
C VAL A 168 8.23 0.71 -4.97
N GLY A 169 8.24 2.04 -5.02
CA GLY A 169 8.72 2.88 -3.92
C GLY A 169 7.64 3.19 -2.88
N GLN A 170 6.37 3.23 -3.30
CA GLN A 170 5.26 3.52 -2.39
C GLN A 170 3.96 2.91 -2.87
N LEU A 171 3.19 2.41 -1.90
CA LEU A 171 1.81 1.96 -2.06
C LEU A 171 0.89 2.78 -1.16
N ILE A 172 -0.27 3.17 -1.68
CA ILE A 172 -1.28 3.86 -0.90
C ILE A 172 -2.64 3.23 -1.19
N GLN A 173 -3.34 2.81 -0.14
CA GLN A 173 -4.74 2.46 -0.19
C GLN A 173 -5.57 3.56 0.48
N ASN A 174 -6.50 4.15 -0.25
CA ASN A 174 -7.52 5.04 0.28
C ASN A 174 -8.88 4.34 0.15
N ARG A 175 -9.60 4.20 1.25
CA ARG A 175 -11.00 3.76 1.27
C ARG A 175 -11.91 4.98 1.30
N PHE A 176 -13.07 4.89 0.67
CA PHE A 176 -14.04 6.00 0.63
C PHE A 176 -14.50 6.38 2.05
N PHE A 177 -14.79 5.35 2.87
CA PHE A 177 -14.99 5.49 4.32
C PHE A 177 -13.99 4.56 5.01
N GLY A 178 -12.91 5.09 5.58
CA GLY A 178 -11.98 4.26 6.32
C GLY A 178 -10.56 4.79 6.41
N THR A 179 -9.72 4.03 7.11
CA THR A 179 -8.34 4.42 7.40
C THR A 179 -7.45 4.23 6.17
N ARG A 180 -6.72 5.27 5.81
CA ARG A 180 -5.67 5.21 4.80
C ARG A 180 -4.54 4.28 5.25
N THR A 181 -4.08 3.41 4.34
CA THR A 181 -2.85 2.62 4.50
C THR A 181 -1.79 3.17 3.56
N SER A 182 -0.59 3.40 4.06
CA SER A 182 0.57 3.83 3.27
C SER A 182 1.75 2.92 3.56
N ILE A 183 2.40 2.43 2.51
CA ILE A 183 3.60 1.60 2.59
C ILE A 183 4.69 2.29 1.78
N LYS A 184 5.85 2.48 2.38
CA LYS A 184 7.06 2.94 1.70
C LYS A 184 8.05 1.78 1.61
N LEU A 185 8.66 1.63 0.46
CA LEU A 185 9.56 0.54 0.11
C LEU A 185 10.87 1.14 -0.40
N SER A 186 11.98 0.57 0.01
CA SER A 186 13.31 1.03 -0.42
C SER A 186 14.36 -0.08 -0.30
N ASN A 187 15.55 0.22 -0.81
CA ASN A 187 16.73 -0.64 -0.69
C ASN A 187 16.48 -2.05 -1.25
N TYR A 188 15.87 -2.14 -2.43
CA TYR A 188 15.63 -3.42 -3.08
C TYR A 188 16.94 -4.21 -3.25
N LYS A 189 16.89 -5.48 -2.89
CA LYS A 189 17.94 -6.44 -3.11
C LYS A 189 17.33 -7.60 -3.90
N ASN A 190 17.65 -7.65 -5.18
CA ASN A 190 17.15 -8.66 -6.14
C ASN A 190 15.62 -8.73 -6.19
N ASP A 191 15.01 -9.60 -5.39
CA ASP A 191 13.64 -10.09 -5.44
C ASP A 191 12.66 -9.38 -4.46
N ALA A 192 13.19 -8.58 -3.52
CA ALA A 192 12.37 -7.99 -2.47
C ALA A 192 12.97 -6.69 -1.91
N PRO A 193 12.13 -5.80 -1.33
CA PRO A 193 12.60 -4.58 -0.67
C PRO A 193 13.46 -4.90 0.56
N GLY A 194 14.52 -4.13 0.76
CA GLY A 194 15.38 -4.19 1.96
C GLY A 194 14.72 -3.49 3.15
N SER A 195 13.85 -2.51 2.91
CA SER A 195 13.11 -1.79 3.95
C SER A 195 11.65 -1.62 3.58
N ILE A 196 10.76 -1.88 4.54
CA ILE A 196 9.31 -1.72 4.40
C ILE A 196 8.79 -0.93 5.60
N LEU A 197 8.23 0.24 5.35
CA LEU A 197 7.58 1.08 6.36
C LEU A 197 6.08 1.11 6.10
N VAL A 198 5.28 0.66 7.07
CA VAL A 198 3.81 0.62 6.96
C VAL A 198 3.20 1.56 7.97
N TYR A 199 2.19 2.33 7.53
CA TYR A 199 1.40 3.23 8.37
C TYR A 199 -0.08 3.04 8.09
N ARG A 200 -0.87 2.79 9.16
CA ARG A 200 -2.32 2.69 9.12
C ARG A 200 -2.94 3.15 10.44
N GLY A 201 -3.38 4.41 10.50
CA GLY A 201 -3.94 4.97 11.73
C GLY A 201 -2.93 4.91 12.90
N LYS A 202 -3.26 4.15 13.95
CA LYS A 202 -2.40 3.93 15.13
C LYS A 202 -1.51 2.69 15.02
N ILE A 203 -1.36 2.15 13.83
CA ILE A 203 -0.50 1.00 13.53
C ILE A 203 0.65 1.48 12.68
N SER A 204 1.87 1.18 13.08
CA SER A 204 3.06 1.36 12.24
C SER A 204 3.96 0.13 12.34
N MET A 205 4.62 -0.17 11.24
CA MET A 205 5.59 -1.27 11.16
C MET A 205 6.83 -0.79 10.44
N ASN A 206 7.98 -1.15 10.99
CA ASN A 206 9.29 -0.96 10.37
C ASN A 206 9.93 -2.34 10.22
N LEU A 207 10.14 -2.74 8.97
CA LEU A 207 10.74 -4.01 8.61
C LEU A 207 12.06 -3.75 7.89
N GLN A 208 13.14 -4.35 8.39
CA GLN A 208 14.48 -4.28 7.79
C GLN A 208 14.92 -5.69 7.44
N ARG A 209 15.25 -5.92 6.16
CA ARG A 209 15.66 -7.23 5.66
C ARG A 209 16.99 -7.67 6.30
N LEU A 210 17.02 -8.91 6.77
CA LEU A 210 18.18 -9.57 7.35
C LEU A 210 19.12 -10.16 6.28
#